data_ae69dc2d06756069eb852349d66fd634
#
_entry.id   ae69dc2d06756069eb852349d66fd634
#
_cell.length_a   1.000
_cell.length_b   1.000
_cell.length_c   1.000
_cell.angle_alpha   90.00
_cell.angle_beta   90.00
_cell.angle_gamma   90.00
#
_symmetry.space_group_name_H-M   'P 1'
#
loop_
_entity.id
_entity.type
_entity.pdbx_description
1 polymer ?
#
loop_
_entity_poly.entity_id
_entity_poly.type
_entity_poly.pdbx_seq_one_letter_code
_entity_poly.pdbx_strand_id
1 'polypeptide(L)'
;MNKQELSNAIRFLSLDAVEKAKSGHPGAPMGMADIAYILWKKFLKHNPSNPKWLNRDRFVLSNGHGSMLLYSLLHLTGYKVSINDIKNFRQLHSITPGHPECDITPGVETTTGPLGQGLANAVGMAIAEKSLAKDFNEKDYQIIDHYTYAFVGDGCLMEGVSHESCSLAGTLGLNKLIVIYDICLLYTSDAADD
;
A
#
# COMPACT_ATOMS: atom_id res chain seq x y z
N MET A 1 -15.63 2.44 -18.33
CA MET A 1 -14.18 2.17 -18.48
C MET A 1 -13.95 0.68 -18.32
N ASN A 2 -13.19 0.08 -19.21
CA ASN A 2 -12.81 -1.32 -19.11
C ASN A 2 -11.61 -1.50 -18.14
N LYS A 3 -11.25 -2.76 -17.81
CA LYS A 3 -10.15 -3.06 -16.88
C LYS A 3 -8.84 -2.41 -17.32
N GLN A 4 -8.50 -2.49 -18.60
CA GLN A 4 -7.26 -1.96 -19.15
C GLN A 4 -7.17 -0.44 -19.04
N GLU A 5 -8.27 0.26 -19.27
CA GLU A 5 -8.33 1.72 -19.14
C GLU A 5 -8.06 2.17 -17.69
N LEU A 6 -8.60 1.44 -16.70
CA LEU A 6 -8.41 1.77 -15.30
C LEU A 6 -6.98 1.49 -14.81
N SER A 7 -6.41 0.35 -15.19
CA SER A 7 -4.99 0.06 -14.89
C SER A 7 -4.06 1.06 -15.59
N ASN A 8 -4.36 1.44 -16.81
CA ASN A 8 -3.58 2.45 -17.54
C ASN A 8 -3.72 3.83 -16.92
N ALA A 9 -4.88 4.18 -16.35
CA ALA A 9 -5.01 5.44 -15.62
C ALA A 9 -4.03 5.52 -14.43
N ILE A 10 -3.87 4.42 -13.68
CA ILE A 10 -2.86 4.34 -12.60
C ILE A 10 -1.46 4.54 -13.16
N ARG A 11 -1.11 3.86 -14.26
CA ARG A 11 0.21 3.96 -14.90
C ARG A 11 0.52 5.37 -15.37
N PHE A 12 -0.39 5.99 -16.11
CA PHE A 12 -0.16 7.32 -16.69
C PHE A 12 -0.14 8.41 -15.63
N LEU A 13 -1.01 8.37 -14.61
CA LEU A 13 -0.93 9.31 -13.48
C LEU A 13 0.42 9.23 -12.78
N SER A 14 0.92 8.01 -12.60
CA SER A 14 2.22 7.79 -11.94
C SER A 14 3.38 8.28 -12.81
N LEU A 15 3.36 7.94 -14.09
CA LEU A 15 4.40 8.34 -15.04
C LEU A 15 4.47 9.86 -15.19
N ASP A 16 3.32 10.50 -15.41
CA ASP A 16 3.25 11.97 -15.58
C ASP A 16 3.73 12.71 -14.32
N ALA A 17 3.39 12.20 -13.12
CA ALA A 17 3.81 12.81 -11.87
C ALA A 17 5.33 12.68 -11.66
N VAL A 18 5.90 11.49 -11.90
CA VAL A 18 7.34 11.23 -11.79
C VAL A 18 8.10 12.06 -12.81
N GLU A 19 7.62 12.09 -14.07
CA GLU A 19 8.26 12.88 -15.13
C GLU A 19 8.22 14.39 -14.82
N LYS A 20 7.09 14.89 -14.34
CA LYS A 20 6.98 16.29 -13.94
C LYS A 20 7.89 16.65 -12.77
N ALA A 21 7.99 15.78 -11.77
CA ALA A 21 8.85 15.98 -10.61
C ALA A 21 10.33 15.83 -10.94
N LYS A 22 10.67 15.22 -12.09
CA LYS A 22 12.04 14.80 -12.47
C LYS A 22 12.69 13.93 -11.39
N SER A 23 11.86 13.23 -10.63
CA SER A 23 12.29 12.41 -9.50
C SER A 23 11.17 11.42 -9.13
N GLY A 24 11.52 10.20 -8.79
CA GLY A 24 10.58 9.17 -8.36
C GLY A 24 10.84 7.81 -9.03
N HIS A 25 10.05 6.84 -8.65
CA HIS A 25 10.22 5.44 -9.07
C HIS A 25 8.97 4.96 -9.83
N PRO A 26 9.01 4.83 -11.15
CA PRO A 26 7.85 4.42 -11.94
C PRO A 26 7.67 2.89 -12.00
N GLY A 27 8.67 2.09 -11.63
CA GLY A 27 8.67 0.64 -11.83
C GLY A 27 7.48 -0.08 -11.16
N ALA A 28 7.34 0.05 -9.86
CA ALA A 28 6.22 -0.57 -9.13
C ALA A 28 4.84 -0.08 -9.62
N PRO A 29 4.58 1.20 -9.84
CA PRO A 29 3.32 1.66 -10.46
C PRO A 29 3.04 1.03 -11.83
N MET A 30 4.05 0.84 -12.65
CA MET A 30 3.89 0.24 -13.98
C MET A 30 3.59 -1.26 -13.90
N GLY A 31 4.32 -2.01 -13.07
CA GLY A 31 4.19 -3.46 -12.94
C GLY A 31 2.93 -3.88 -12.18
N MET A 32 2.64 -3.21 -11.07
CA MET A 32 1.59 -3.63 -10.14
C MET A 32 0.21 -3.03 -10.42
N ALA A 33 0.03 -2.16 -11.42
CA ALA A 33 -1.23 -1.46 -11.67
C ALA A 33 -2.44 -2.39 -11.84
N ASP A 34 -2.29 -3.51 -12.54
CA ASP A 34 -3.39 -4.47 -12.76
C ASP A 34 -3.79 -5.18 -11.47
N ILE A 35 -2.82 -5.59 -10.68
CA ILE A 35 -3.04 -6.27 -9.38
C ILE A 35 -3.68 -5.28 -8.41
N ALA A 36 -3.14 -4.07 -8.32
CA ALA A 36 -3.66 -3.00 -7.49
C ALA A 36 -5.10 -2.64 -7.84
N TYR A 37 -5.40 -2.47 -9.13
CA TYR A 37 -6.77 -2.24 -9.59
C TYR A 37 -7.73 -3.35 -9.13
N ILE A 38 -7.34 -4.62 -9.31
CA ILE A 38 -8.20 -5.76 -8.93
C ILE A 38 -8.40 -5.79 -7.42
N LEU A 39 -7.33 -5.61 -6.64
CA LEU A 39 -7.41 -5.58 -5.18
C LEU A 39 -8.39 -4.50 -4.71
N TRP A 40 -8.21 -3.27 -5.14
CA TRP A 40 -9.02 -2.12 -4.71
C TRP A 40 -10.46 -2.20 -5.21
N LYS A 41 -10.70 -2.77 -6.38
CA LYS A 41 -12.04 -2.87 -6.98
C LYS A 41 -12.87 -4.02 -6.42
N LYS A 42 -12.23 -5.14 -6.04
CA LYS A 42 -12.96 -6.39 -5.76
C LYS A 42 -12.81 -6.89 -4.33
N PHE A 43 -11.73 -6.57 -3.65
CA PHE A 43 -11.39 -7.19 -2.37
C PHE A 43 -11.27 -6.18 -1.23
N LEU A 44 -10.58 -5.08 -1.44
CA LEU A 44 -10.28 -4.12 -0.38
C LEU A 44 -11.55 -3.41 0.11
N LYS A 45 -11.91 -3.62 1.36
CA LYS A 45 -13.01 -2.91 2.04
C LYS A 45 -12.50 -1.56 2.53
N HIS A 46 -12.83 -0.49 1.85
CA HIS A 46 -12.41 0.86 2.20
C HIS A 46 -13.53 1.87 2.06
N ASN A 47 -13.40 3.02 2.73
CA ASN A 47 -14.37 4.11 2.65
C ASN A 47 -13.64 5.45 2.50
N PRO A 48 -13.57 6.04 1.29
CA PRO A 48 -12.90 7.33 1.06
C PRO A 48 -13.49 8.48 1.85
N SER A 49 -14.79 8.43 2.18
CA SER A 49 -15.46 9.45 2.99
C SER A 49 -15.18 9.32 4.48
N ASN A 50 -14.73 8.15 4.92
CA ASN A 50 -14.31 7.86 6.28
C ASN A 50 -13.03 7.00 6.28
N PRO A 51 -11.87 7.58 5.93
CA PRO A 51 -10.62 6.84 5.79
C PRO A 51 -10.08 6.27 7.11
N LYS A 52 -10.65 6.67 8.24
CA LYS A 52 -10.33 6.13 9.58
C LYS A 52 -11.38 5.16 10.12
N TRP A 53 -12.29 4.65 9.28
CA TRP A 53 -13.25 3.62 9.69
C TRP A 53 -12.54 2.42 10.30
N LEU A 54 -12.95 2.01 11.50
CA LEU A 54 -12.22 1.00 12.29
C LEU A 54 -12.10 -0.35 11.58
N ASN A 55 -13.19 -0.83 10.98
CA ASN A 55 -13.23 -2.15 10.33
C ASN A 55 -12.92 -2.10 8.82
N ARG A 56 -12.19 -1.06 8.36
CA ARG A 56 -11.65 -1.04 6.99
C ARG A 56 -10.50 -2.01 6.87
N ASP A 57 -10.30 -2.57 5.69
CA ASP A 57 -9.06 -3.27 5.39
C ASP A 57 -7.86 -2.31 5.41
N ARG A 58 -6.70 -2.82 5.72
CA ARG A 58 -5.44 -2.07 5.73
C ARG A 58 -4.67 -2.38 4.45
N PHE A 59 -4.21 -1.33 3.79
CA PHE A 59 -3.32 -1.47 2.65
C PHE A 59 -1.97 -0.84 2.96
N VAL A 60 -0.90 -1.63 2.87
CA VAL A 60 0.47 -1.20 3.12
C VAL A 60 1.31 -1.38 1.87
N LEU A 61 1.85 -0.30 1.36
CA LEU A 61 2.86 -0.32 0.31
C LEU A 61 4.24 -0.40 0.97
N SER A 62 4.78 -1.61 1.15
CA SER A 62 6.08 -1.80 1.80
C SER A 62 7.24 -1.33 0.93
N ASN A 63 7.13 -1.49 -0.39
CA ASN A 63 8.00 -0.84 -1.37
C ASN A 63 7.58 0.63 -1.56
N GLY A 64 7.73 1.42 -0.50
CA GLY A 64 7.21 2.78 -0.39
C GLY A 64 7.78 3.78 -1.40
N HIS A 65 8.92 3.47 -2.03
CA HIS A 65 9.46 4.23 -3.16
C HIS A 65 8.51 4.27 -4.35
N GLY A 66 7.67 3.24 -4.55
CA GLY A 66 6.60 3.22 -5.55
C GLY A 66 5.34 4.02 -5.15
N SER A 67 5.48 5.06 -4.35
CA SER A 67 4.39 5.83 -3.71
C SER A 67 3.31 6.32 -4.67
N MET A 68 3.65 6.62 -5.91
CA MET A 68 2.69 7.06 -6.92
C MET A 68 1.63 5.99 -7.24
N LEU A 69 1.92 4.70 -7.07
CA LEU A 69 0.91 3.66 -7.16
C LEU A 69 -0.22 3.91 -6.16
N LEU A 70 0.14 4.14 -4.90
CA LEU A 70 -0.82 4.39 -3.83
C LEU A 70 -1.57 5.71 -4.03
N TYR A 71 -0.86 6.80 -4.37
CA TYR A 71 -1.50 8.10 -4.57
C TYR A 71 -2.46 8.09 -5.75
N SER A 72 -2.13 7.40 -6.84
CA SER A 72 -3.04 7.23 -7.99
C SER A 72 -4.29 6.46 -7.60
N LEU A 73 -4.17 5.40 -6.81
CA LEU A 73 -5.29 4.64 -6.28
C LEU A 73 -6.18 5.49 -5.36
N LEU A 74 -5.58 6.22 -4.43
CA LEU A 74 -6.31 7.12 -3.53
C LEU A 74 -7.09 8.19 -4.30
N HIS A 75 -6.45 8.81 -5.31
CA HIS A 75 -7.10 9.78 -6.19
C HIS A 75 -8.28 9.17 -6.94
N LEU A 76 -8.06 8.05 -7.64
CA LEU A 76 -9.06 7.41 -8.49
C LEU A 76 -10.23 6.80 -7.71
N THR A 77 -10.03 6.48 -6.44
CA THR A 77 -11.08 5.90 -5.58
C THR A 77 -11.79 6.90 -4.68
N GLY A 78 -11.48 8.20 -4.83
CA GLY A 78 -12.25 9.28 -4.23
C GLY A 78 -11.80 9.72 -2.83
N TYR A 79 -10.59 9.36 -2.41
CA TYR A 79 -9.98 9.99 -1.25
C TYR A 79 -9.66 11.47 -1.52
N LYS A 80 -9.43 12.24 -0.47
CA LYS A 80 -9.08 13.67 -0.58
C LYS A 80 -7.65 13.88 -1.08
N VAL A 81 -7.35 13.29 -2.23
CA VAL A 81 -6.12 13.47 -3.00
C VAL A 81 -6.52 13.97 -4.39
N SER A 82 -6.37 15.25 -4.65
CA SER A 82 -6.79 15.87 -5.89
C SER A 82 -5.77 15.66 -7.02
N ILE A 83 -6.19 15.95 -8.25
CA ILE A 83 -5.26 15.96 -9.39
C ILE A 83 -4.13 16.98 -9.22
N ASN A 84 -4.38 18.09 -8.49
CA ASN A 84 -3.36 19.07 -8.20
C ASN A 84 -2.34 18.53 -7.19
N ASP A 85 -2.76 17.70 -6.25
CA ASP A 85 -1.84 17.02 -5.32
C ASP A 85 -0.95 16.04 -6.08
N ILE A 86 -1.52 15.27 -7.02
CA ILE A 86 -0.74 14.40 -7.93
C ILE A 86 0.29 15.22 -8.73
N LYS A 87 -0.11 16.38 -9.28
CA LYS A 87 0.80 17.27 -10.03
C LYS A 87 1.91 17.86 -9.15
N ASN A 88 1.71 17.90 -7.83
CA ASN A 88 2.68 18.41 -6.86
C ASN A 88 3.46 17.28 -6.16
N PHE A 89 3.52 16.10 -6.77
CA PHE A 89 4.30 14.99 -6.27
C PHE A 89 5.75 15.39 -5.95
N ARG A 90 6.25 15.04 -4.78
CA ARG A 90 7.60 15.37 -4.27
C ARG A 90 7.91 16.87 -4.13
N GLN A 91 6.90 17.74 -4.20
CA GLN A 91 7.14 19.17 -3.95
C GLN A 91 7.04 19.46 -2.45
N LEU A 92 7.77 20.49 -2.01
CA LEU A 92 7.76 20.90 -0.61
C LEU A 92 6.33 21.22 -0.15
N HIS A 93 5.95 20.72 1.02
CA HIS A 93 4.61 20.83 1.62
C HIS A 93 3.48 20.14 0.84
N SER A 94 3.79 19.33 -0.16
CA SER A 94 2.77 18.50 -0.84
C SER A 94 2.28 17.38 0.07
N ILE A 95 1.00 17.03 -0.08
CA ILE A 95 0.42 15.83 0.58
C ILE A 95 0.76 14.53 -0.17
N THR A 96 1.54 14.61 -1.24
CA THR A 96 2.06 13.48 -2.00
C THR A 96 3.60 13.46 -1.95
N PRO A 97 4.19 13.22 -0.76
CA PRO A 97 5.64 13.15 -0.60
C PRO A 97 6.26 11.98 -1.37
N GLY A 98 7.58 11.91 -1.41
CA GLY A 98 8.31 10.86 -2.16
C GLY A 98 8.03 9.44 -1.68
N HIS A 99 7.73 9.28 -0.41
CA HIS A 99 7.30 8.02 0.23
C HIS A 99 5.98 8.25 0.98
N PRO A 100 5.11 7.24 1.13
CA PRO A 100 3.86 7.39 1.86
C PRO A 100 4.10 7.80 3.31
N GLU A 101 3.40 8.84 3.75
CA GLU A 101 3.48 9.31 5.13
C GLU A 101 2.09 9.28 5.78
N CYS A 102 2.00 8.56 6.91
CA CYS A 102 0.81 8.49 7.72
C CYS A 102 0.47 9.89 8.27
N ASP A 103 -0.82 10.21 8.33
CA ASP A 103 -1.36 11.51 8.75
C ASP A 103 -1.07 12.71 7.82
N ILE A 104 -0.25 12.55 6.79
CA ILE A 104 -0.05 13.56 5.72
C ILE A 104 -1.02 13.30 4.58
N THR A 105 -1.00 12.09 4.01
CA THR A 105 -1.88 11.71 2.89
C THR A 105 -3.11 10.97 3.41
N PRO A 106 -4.33 11.47 3.16
CA PRO A 106 -5.55 10.76 3.56
C PRO A 106 -5.63 9.35 2.93
N GLY A 107 -5.76 8.31 3.78
CA GLY A 107 -5.85 6.93 3.34
C GLY A 107 -4.52 6.15 3.37
N VAL A 108 -3.41 6.80 3.72
CA VAL A 108 -2.15 6.12 4.02
C VAL A 108 -2.22 5.54 5.43
N GLU A 109 -2.00 4.23 5.57
CA GLU A 109 -2.11 3.50 6.83
C GLU A 109 -0.86 3.61 7.70
N THR A 110 0.31 3.66 7.08
CA THR A 110 1.60 3.74 7.77
C THR A 110 2.64 4.40 6.88
N THR A 111 3.59 5.08 7.50
CA THR A 111 4.76 5.64 6.82
C THR A 111 5.67 4.51 6.38
N THR A 112 6.07 4.52 5.11
CA THR A 112 6.98 3.55 4.51
C THR A 112 8.07 4.28 3.72
N GLY A 113 9.07 3.54 3.27
CA GLY A 113 10.25 4.09 2.58
C GLY A 113 11.44 3.18 2.85
N PRO A 114 11.90 3.08 4.13
CA PRO A 114 12.89 2.05 4.49
C PRO A 114 12.33 0.66 4.22
N LEU A 115 13.03 -0.13 3.42
CA LEU A 115 12.59 -1.44 2.96
C LEU A 115 12.38 -2.41 4.15
N GLY A 116 11.42 -3.33 4.02
CA GLY A 116 11.05 -4.27 5.07
C GLY A 116 10.14 -3.72 6.18
N GLN A 117 10.23 -2.42 6.48
CA GLN A 117 9.46 -1.81 7.58
C GLN A 117 7.95 -1.89 7.35
N GLY A 118 7.49 -1.65 6.12
CA GLY A 118 6.07 -1.72 5.78
C GLY A 118 5.49 -3.11 6.02
N LEU A 119 6.22 -4.17 5.64
CA LEU A 119 5.80 -5.55 5.90
C LEU A 119 5.71 -5.84 7.40
N ALA A 120 6.69 -5.41 8.19
CA ALA A 120 6.66 -5.55 9.65
C ALA A 120 5.46 -4.80 10.28
N ASN A 121 5.15 -3.58 9.79
CA ASN A 121 3.97 -2.84 10.21
C ASN A 121 2.67 -3.57 9.83
N ALA A 122 2.59 -4.17 8.65
CA ALA A 122 1.44 -4.97 8.24
C ALA A 122 1.23 -6.20 9.14
N VAL A 123 2.30 -6.86 9.56
CA VAL A 123 2.24 -7.94 10.57
C VAL A 123 1.69 -7.41 11.88
N GLY A 124 2.16 -6.25 12.36
CA GLY A 124 1.64 -5.60 13.56
C GLY A 124 0.15 -5.27 13.46
N MET A 125 -0.32 -4.77 12.31
CA MET A 125 -1.74 -4.50 12.06
C MET A 125 -2.58 -5.78 12.09
N ALA A 126 -2.08 -6.88 11.54
CA ALA A 126 -2.77 -8.17 11.57
C ALA A 126 -2.81 -8.78 12.98
N ILE A 127 -1.76 -8.57 13.79
CA ILE A 127 -1.76 -8.94 15.23
C ILE A 127 -2.84 -8.13 15.96
N ALA A 128 -2.91 -6.83 15.72
CA ALA A 128 -3.90 -5.96 16.33
C ALA A 128 -5.33 -6.38 15.96
N GLU A 129 -5.60 -6.67 14.69
CA GLU A 129 -6.90 -7.21 14.24
C GLU A 129 -7.26 -8.47 15.00
N LYS A 130 -6.35 -9.46 15.04
CA LYS A 130 -6.60 -10.73 15.71
C LYS A 130 -6.87 -10.57 17.20
N SER A 131 -6.16 -9.68 17.88
CA SER A 131 -6.35 -9.39 19.29
C SER A 131 -7.68 -8.69 19.55
N LEU A 132 -7.98 -7.64 18.78
CA LEU A 132 -9.25 -6.90 18.91
C LEU A 132 -10.46 -7.77 18.55
N ALA A 133 -10.34 -8.62 17.52
CA ALA A 133 -11.39 -9.56 17.15
C ALA A 133 -11.72 -10.53 18.30
N LYS A 134 -10.68 -11.00 19.01
CA LYS A 134 -10.86 -11.87 20.17
C LYS A 134 -11.58 -11.17 21.33
N ASP A 135 -11.29 -9.89 21.54
CA ASP A 135 -11.80 -9.13 22.68
C ASP A 135 -13.21 -8.58 22.44
N PHE A 136 -13.56 -8.24 21.18
CA PHE A 136 -14.77 -7.50 20.84
C PHE A 136 -15.78 -8.27 19.98
N ASN A 137 -15.39 -9.35 19.30
CA ASN A 137 -16.33 -10.12 18.50
C ASN A 137 -17.09 -11.12 19.36
N GLU A 138 -18.38 -11.21 19.10
CA GLU A 138 -19.27 -12.23 19.68
C GLU A 138 -19.74 -13.19 18.59
N LYS A 139 -20.38 -14.30 19.00
CA LYS A 139 -20.82 -15.36 18.09
C LYS A 139 -21.63 -14.84 16.90
N ASP A 140 -22.51 -13.87 17.15
CA ASP A 140 -23.45 -13.33 16.16
C ASP A 140 -23.08 -11.91 15.69
N TYR A 141 -22.01 -11.31 16.22
CA TYR A 141 -21.60 -9.94 15.93
C TYR A 141 -20.09 -9.84 15.70
N GLN A 142 -19.72 -9.60 14.43
CA GLN A 142 -18.33 -9.41 14.01
C GLN A 142 -18.04 -7.92 13.85
N ILE A 143 -17.54 -7.29 14.93
CA ILE A 143 -17.20 -5.85 14.93
C ILE A 143 -15.85 -5.62 14.25
N ILE A 144 -14.89 -6.51 14.48
CA ILE A 144 -13.54 -6.47 13.92
C ILE A 144 -13.36 -7.66 12.98
N ASP A 145 -13.34 -7.37 11.67
CA ASP A 145 -13.21 -8.40 10.63
C ASP A 145 -12.62 -7.77 9.37
N HIS A 146 -11.37 -7.33 9.45
CA HIS A 146 -10.67 -6.71 8.33
C HIS A 146 -9.39 -7.46 7.97
N TYR A 147 -9.03 -7.39 6.71
CA TYR A 147 -7.77 -7.89 6.18
C TYR A 147 -6.68 -6.82 6.21
N THR A 148 -5.43 -7.26 6.23
CA THR A 148 -4.26 -6.43 5.97
C THR A 148 -3.59 -6.94 4.71
N TYR A 149 -3.47 -6.06 3.71
CA TYR A 149 -2.81 -6.33 2.44
C TYR A 149 -1.48 -5.58 2.41
N ALA A 150 -0.40 -6.26 2.09
CA ALA A 150 0.92 -5.65 1.92
C ALA A 150 1.46 -5.91 0.51
N PHE A 151 1.91 -4.88 -0.17
CA PHE A 151 2.70 -5.01 -1.39
C PHE A 151 4.17 -4.92 -1.06
N VAL A 152 4.95 -5.87 -1.54
CA VAL A 152 6.39 -5.97 -1.30
C VAL A 152 7.14 -6.22 -2.61
N GLY A 153 8.35 -5.72 -2.69
CA GLY A 153 9.30 -6.04 -3.78
C GLY A 153 10.47 -6.87 -3.23
N ASP A 154 11.43 -7.20 -4.12
CA ASP A 154 12.62 -7.99 -3.80
C ASP A 154 13.40 -7.40 -2.62
N GLY A 155 13.72 -6.10 -2.65
CA GLY A 155 14.47 -5.44 -1.61
C GLY A 155 13.76 -5.47 -0.26
N CYS A 156 12.42 -5.39 -0.23
CA CYS A 156 11.68 -5.55 1.02
C CYS A 156 11.93 -6.91 1.66
N LEU A 157 11.99 -7.98 0.86
CA LEU A 157 12.19 -9.34 1.35
C LEU A 157 13.65 -9.68 1.63
N MET A 158 14.61 -8.88 1.17
CA MET A 158 16.03 -9.03 1.49
C MET A 158 16.35 -8.52 2.89
N GLU A 159 15.49 -7.70 3.48
CA GLU A 159 15.69 -7.16 4.83
C GLU A 159 15.47 -8.23 5.91
N GLY A 160 16.36 -8.27 6.92
CA GLY A 160 16.25 -9.20 8.05
C GLY A 160 14.94 -9.10 8.81
N VAL A 161 14.43 -7.88 9.01
CA VAL A 161 13.16 -7.62 9.69
C VAL A 161 11.96 -8.26 8.95
N SER A 162 12.03 -8.41 7.64
CA SER A 162 11.00 -9.08 6.86
C SER A 162 10.93 -10.57 7.18
N HIS A 163 12.08 -11.24 7.26
CA HIS A 163 12.16 -12.65 7.62
C HIS A 163 11.65 -12.91 9.04
N GLU A 164 12.05 -12.08 9.98
CA GLU A 164 11.61 -12.19 11.39
C GLU A 164 10.09 -11.95 11.49
N SER A 165 9.58 -10.92 10.82
CA SER A 165 8.15 -10.60 10.82
C SER A 165 7.31 -11.69 10.16
N CYS A 166 7.75 -12.25 9.03
CA CYS A 166 7.07 -13.36 8.35
C CYS A 166 7.05 -14.61 9.22
N SER A 167 8.17 -14.94 9.87
CA SER A 167 8.25 -16.06 10.80
C SER A 167 7.26 -15.90 11.96
N LEU A 168 7.21 -14.71 12.56
CA LEU A 168 6.24 -14.37 13.60
C LEU A 168 4.79 -14.49 13.11
N ALA A 169 4.49 -13.97 11.93
CA ALA A 169 3.15 -14.04 11.33
C ALA A 169 2.70 -15.49 11.12
N GLY A 170 3.60 -16.35 10.64
CA GLY A 170 3.35 -17.78 10.48
C GLY A 170 3.11 -18.47 11.83
N THR A 171 3.96 -18.21 12.83
CA THR A 171 3.83 -18.77 14.18
C THR A 171 2.51 -18.38 14.84
N LEU A 172 2.08 -17.12 14.67
CA LEU A 172 0.83 -16.61 15.22
C LEU A 172 -0.41 -16.99 14.38
N GLY A 173 -0.24 -17.59 13.21
CA GLY A 173 -1.33 -17.95 12.30
C GLY A 173 -2.18 -16.74 11.90
N LEU A 174 -1.54 -15.68 11.37
CA LEU A 174 -2.22 -14.45 10.95
C LEU A 174 -2.87 -14.63 9.58
N ASN A 175 -3.99 -15.33 9.53
CA ASN A 175 -4.68 -15.74 8.30
C ASN A 175 -5.37 -14.59 7.53
N LYS A 176 -5.45 -13.40 8.11
CA LYS A 176 -5.97 -12.18 7.46
C LYS A 176 -4.86 -11.24 6.96
N LEU A 177 -3.60 -11.64 7.08
CA LEU A 177 -2.49 -10.96 6.42
C LEU A 177 -2.27 -11.56 5.04
N ILE A 178 -2.40 -10.74 4.01
CA ILE A 178 -2.18 -11.12 2.61
C ILE A 178 -0.99 -10.31 2.07
N VAL A 179 0.08 -11.00 1.72
CA VAL A 179 1.28 -10.38 1.13
C VAL A 179 1.31 -10.67 -0.36
N ILE A 180 1.43 -9.63 -1.16
CA ILE A 180 1.55 -9.71 -2.61
C ILE A 180 2.97 -9.27 -2.97
N TYR A 181 3.70 -10.21 -3.54
CA TYR A 181 5.10 -10.05 -3.89
C TYR A 181 5.25 -9.77 -5.39
N ASP A 182 5.89 -8.66 -5.72
CA ASP A 182 6.27 -8.28 -7.08
C ASP A 182 7.73 -8.67 -7.31
N ILE A 183 7.94 -9.59 -8.25
CA ILE A 183 9.27 -10.09 -8.62
C ILE A 183 9.71 -9.36 -9.88
N CYS A 184 10.75 -8.54 -9.77
CA CYS A 184 11.41 -7.94 -10.90
C CYS A 184 12.55 -8.83 -11.40
N LEU A 185 12.29 -9.66 -12.40
CA LEU A 185 13.29 -10.58 -12.97
C LEU A 185 14.35 -9.90 -13.85
N LEU A 186 14.23 -8.59 -14.11
CA LEU A 186 15.16 -7.85 -14.95
C LEU A 186 16.43 -7.40 -14.20
N TYR A 187 16.36 -7.30 -12.88
CA TYR A 187 17.48 -6.88 -12.04
C TYR A 187 17.61 -7.79 -10.83
N THR A 188 18.81 -8.21 -10.53
CA THR A 188 19.14 -9.01 -9.34
C THR A 188 19.34 -8.14 -8.08
N SER A 189 19.31 -6.82 -8.23
CA SER A 189 19.36 -5.83 -7.16
C SER A 189 18.13 -4.95 -7.20
N ASP A 190 17.71 -4.48 -6.06
CA ASP A 190 16.59 -3.56 -5.94
C ASP A 190 16.93 -2.22 -6.60
N ALA A 191 16.14 -1.83 -7.57
CA ALA A 191 16.24 -0.52 -8.22
C ALA A 191 15.83 0.65 -7.29
N ALA A 192 15.58 0.39 -6.01
CA ALA A 192 15.26 1.44 -5.04
C ALA A 192 16.50 2.25 -4.61
N ASP A 193 17.70 1.75 -4.91
CA ASP A 193 18.97 2.39 -4.55
C ASP A 193 19.53 3.31 -5.67
N ASP A 194 18.83 3.44 -6.81
CA ASP A 194 19.24 4.30 -7.95
C ASP A 194 18.53 5.66 -7.95
#